data_5e425ab89fc837ff82fdfb5004c4499f
#
_entry.id   5e425ab89fc837ff82fdfb5004c4499f
#
_cell.length_a   1.000
_cell.length_b   1.000
_cell.length_c   1.000
_cell.angle_alpha   90.00
_cell.angle_beta   90.00
_cell.angle_gamma   90.00
#
_symmetry.space_group_name_H-M   'P 1'
#
loop_
_entity.id
_entity.type
_entity.pdbx_description
1 polymer ?
#
loop_
_entity_poly.entity_id
_entity_poly.type
_entity_poly.pdbx_seq_one_letter_code
_entity_poly.pdbx_strand_id
1 'polypeptide(L)'
;MEFIFQDVLNVQNLEIPGYQDLDDEFLKSILNEAGKICSDILFPLNHVGDNQGCSLENGIVRTPEGFKEAFNKIREDGWTTIDCDTEYGGQGLPYILGTAVGEMMASSN
;
A
#
# COMPACT_ATOMS: atom_id res chain seq x y z
N MET A 1 2.98 13.24 -1.24
CA MET A 1 3.96 12.41 -0.51
C MET A 1 5.39 12.71 -0.92
N GLU A 2 5.73 12.70 -2.20
CA GLU A 2 7.09 12.95 -2.71
C GLU A 2 7.73 14.21 -2.09
N PHE A 3 7.06 15.37 -2.17
CA PHE A 3 7.51 16.61 -1.54
C PHE A 3 7.83 16.47 -0.04
N ILE A 4 6.98 15.74 0.70
CA ILE A 4 7.21 15.53 2.14
C ILE A 4 8.49 14.74 2.35
N PHE A 5 8.73 13.71 1.59
CA PHE A 5 9.89 12.84 1.75
C PHE A 5 11.20 13.52 1.34
N GLN A 6 11.19 14.23 0.23
CA GLN A 6 12.39 14.86 -0.33
C GLN A 6 12.68 16.21 0.32
N ASP A 7 11.71 17.13 0.33
CA ASP A 7 11.96 18.54 0.68
C ASP A 7 11.73 18.82 2.16
N VAL A 8 10.82 18.10 2.83
CA VAL A 8 10.52 18.35 4.25
C VAL A 8 11.36 17.45 5.15
N LEU A 9 11.31 16.13 4.91
CA LEU A 9 11.99 15.16 5.76
C LEU A 9 13.43 14.86 5.31
N ASN A 10 13.71 15.07 4.02
CA ASN A 10 15.02 14.78 3.41
C ASN A 10 15.50 13.36 3.76
N VAL A 11 14.63 12.38 3.49
CA VAL A 11 14.75 10.99 3.98
C VAL A 11 16.08 10.33 3.63
N GLN A 12 16.67 10.65 2.47
CA GLN A 12 17.94 10.07 2.03
C GLN A 12 19.12 10.43 2.93
N ASN A 13 19.03 11.58 3.61
CA ASN A 13 20.09 12.07 4.50
C ASN A 13 19.86 11.71 5.97
N LEU A 14 18.83 10.95 6.27
CA LEU A 14 18.62 10.44 7.61
C LEU A 14 19.60 9.29 7.89
N GLU A 15 20.23 9.32 9.07
CA GLU A 15 21.13 8.26 9.53
C GLU A 15 20.34 7.04 10.04
N ILE A 16 19.42 6.54 9.20
CA ILE A 16 18.59 5.36 9.49
C ILE A 16 18.95 4.29 8.47
N PRO A 17 19.27 3.06 8.90
CA PRO A 17 19.62 1.98 7.98
C PRO A 17 18.56 1.78 6.87
N GLY A 18 19.02 1.68 5.62
CA GLY A 18 18.20 1.49 4.44
C GLY A 18 17.58 2.77 3.84
N TYR A 19 17.59 3.90 4.57
CA TYR A 19 17.02 5.15 4.07
C TYR A 19 17.92 5.82 3.02
N GLN A 20 19.23 5.61 3.09
CA GLN A 20 20.19 6.12 2.12
C GLN A 20 20.04 5.46 0.74
N ASP A 21 19.40 4.29 0.67
CA ASP A 21 19.14 3.55 -0.56
C ASP A 21 17.86 4.02 -1.29
N LEU A 22 17.09 4.92 -0.65
CA LEU A 22 15.87 5.52 -1.22
C LEU A 22 16.25 6.71 -2.12
N ASP A 23 16.78 6.44 -3.31
CA ASP A 23 16.96 7.50 -4.28
C ASP A 23 15.60 8.06 -4.79
N ASP A 24 15.63 9.26 -5.34
CA ASP A 24 14.43 9.99 -5.77
C ASP A 24 13.63 9.24 -6.84
N GLU A 25 14.29 8.56 -7.76
CA GLU A 25 13.64 7.84 -8.85
C GLU A 25 12.93 6.60 -8.31
N PHE A 26 13.60 5.86 -7.43
CA PHE A 26 13.03 4.69 -6.79
C PHE A 26 11.82 5.05 -5.91
N LEU A 27 11.97 6.06 -5.06
CA LEU A 27 10.89 6.58 -4.21
C LEU A 27 9.67 6.96 -5.05
N LYS A 28 9.89 7.73 -6.10
CA LYS A 28 8.84 8.17 -7.02
C LYS A 28 8.14 7.01 -7.73
N SER A 29 8.91 6.01 -8.15
CA SER A 29 8.38 4.81 -8.79
C SER A 29 7.43 4.06 -7.86
N ILE A 30 7.85 3.78 -6.62
CA ILE A 30 7.02 3.09 -5.62
C ILE A 30 5.74 3.88 -5.31
N LEU A 31 5.84 5.18 -5.05
CA LEU A 31 4.68 6.02 -4.74
C LEU A 31 3.70 6.11 -5.92
N ASN A 32 4.19 6.17 -7.16
CA ASN A 32 3.34 6.20 -8.33
C ASN A 32 2.61 4.87 -8.56
N GLU A 33 3.30 3.74 -8.41
CA GLU A 33 2.66 2.42 -8.57
C GLU A 33 1.61 2.17 -7.46
N ALA A 34 1.93 2.52 -6.21
CA ALA A 34 0.96 2.47 -5.12
C ALA A 34 -0.26 3.36 -5.41
N GLY A 35 -0.02 4.59 -5.90
CA GLY A 35 -1.09 5.53 -6.29
C GLY A 35 -2.00 4.98 -7.38
N LYS A 36 -1.46 4.27 -8.38
CA LYS A 36 -2.26 3.62 -9.43
C LYS A 36 -3.16 2.52 -8.86
N ILE A 37 -2.63 1.65 -8.00
CA ILE A 37 -3.42 0.60 -7.34
C ILE A 37 -4.55 1.21 -6.52
N CYS A 38 -4.26 2.26 -5.77
CA CYS A 38 -5.26 2.98 -4.98
C CYS A 38 -6.35 3.60 -5.86
N SER A 39 -5.97 4.28 -6.94
CA SER A 39 -6.91 4.97 -7.83
C SER A 39 -7.73 4.01 -8.70
N ASP A 40 -7.09 2.98 -9.25
CA ASP A 40 -7.68 2.17 -10.30
C ASP A 40 -8.40 0.93 -9.75
N ILE A 41 -7.99 0.45 -8.56
CA ILE A 41 -8.51 -0.78 -7.97
C ILE A 41 -9.27 -0.48 -6.67
N LEU A 42 -8.64 0.20 -5.68
CA LEU A 42 -9.24 0.35 -4.36
C LEU A 42 -10.34 1.40 -4.32
N PHE A 43 -10.09 2.59 -4.87
CA PHE A 43 -11.05 3.69 -4.83
C PHE A 43 -12.41 3.35 -5.45
N PRO A 44 -12.52 2.66 -6.61
CA PRO A 44 -13.82 2.23 -7.13
C PRO A 44 -14.57 1.26 -6.21
N LEU A 45 -13.84 0.44 -5.43
CA LEU A 45 -14.44 -0.52 -4.50
C LEU A 45 -15.00 0.12 -3.24
N ASN A 46 -14.55 1.32 -2.86
CA ASN A 46 -15.09 2.04 -1.71
C ASN A 46 -16.62 2.17 -1.81
N HIS A 47 -17.13 2.62 -2.95
CA HIS A 47 -18.56 2.75 -3.19
C HIS A 47 -19.30 1.40 -3.26
N VAL A 48 -18.67 0.37 -3.81
CA VAL A 48 -19.21 -1.00 -3.82
C VAL A 48 -19.35 -1.53 -2.40
N GLY A 49 -18.31 -1.34 -1.58
CA GLY A 49 -18.30 -1.75 -0.18
C GLY A 49 -19.37 -1.06 0.65
N ASP A 50 -19.51 0.26 0.49
CA ASP A 50 -20.52 1.06 1.19
C ASP A 50 -21.95 0.62 0.86
N ASN A 51 -22.24 0.33 -0.41
CA ASN A 51 -23.57 -0.08 -0.84
C ASN A 51 -23.91 -1.54 -0.54
N GLN A 52 -22.98 -2.45 -0.70
CA GLN A 52 -23.24 -3.88 -0.53
C GLN A 52 -23.06 -4.37 0.91
N GLY A 53 -22.04 -3.85 1.59
CA GLY A 53 -21.62 -4.35 2.90
C GLY A 53 -21.19 -5.82 2.89
N CYS A 54 -20.87 -6.35 4.07
CA CYS A 54 -20.62 -7.77 4.25
C CYS A 54 -21.92 -8.51 4.60
N SER A 55 -22.09 -9.74 4.12
CA SER A 55 -23.21 -10.60 4.50
C SER A 55 -22.73 -11.84 5.27
N LEU A 56 -23.59 -12.36 6.13
CA LEU A 56 -23.37 -13.62 6.84
C LEU A 56 -24.34 -14.68 6.29
N GLU A 57 -23.83 -15.68 5.59
CA GLU A 57 -24.61 -16.74 4.97
C GLU A 57 -24.13 -18.12 5.45
N ASN A 58 -24.99 -18.85 6.13
CA ASN A 58 -24.67 -20.18 6.65
C ASN A 58 -23.38 -20.26 7.49
N GLY A 59 -23.14 -19.22 8.32
CA GLY A 59 -21.96 -19.13 9.17
C GLY A 59 -20.67 -18.66 8.43
N ILE A 60 -20.78 -18.30 7.15
CA ILE A 60 -19.66 -17.80 6.34
C ILE A 60 -19.87 -16.33 6.02
N VAL A 61 -18.87 -15.50 6.32
CA VAL A 61 -18.87 -14.07 5.93
C VAL A 61 -18.53 -13.95 4.47
N ARG A 62 -19.32 -13.18 3.72
CA ARG A 62 -19.08 -12.79 2.34
C ARG A 62 -18.71 -11.32 2.30
N THR A 63 -17.60 -11.01 1.67
CA THR A 63 -17.18 -9.65 1.37
C THR A 63 -17.90 -9.10 0.14
N PRO A 64 -17.99 -7.77 -0.04
CA PRO A 64 -18.52 -7.17 -1.26
C PRO A 64 -17.80 -7.66 -2.52
N GLU A 65 -18.46 -7.52 -3.66
CA GLU A 65 -17.91 -7.89 -4.95
C GLU A 65 -16.59 -7.15 -5.24
N GLY A 66 -15.59 -7.85 -5.78
CA GLY A 66 -14.28 -7.28 -6.13
C GLY A 66 -13.27 -7.18 -4.99
N PHE A 67 -13.70 -7.25 -3.73
CA PHE A 67 -12.78 -7.11 -2.57
C PHE A 67 -11.75 -8.23 -2.49
N LYS A 68 -12.17 -9.46 -2.74
CA LYS A 68 -11.27 -10.61 -2.72
C LYS A 68 -10.21 -10.52 -3.80
N GLU A 69 -10.61 -10.13 -5.00
CA GLU A 69 -9.73 -9.96 -6.15
C GLU A 69 -8.71 -8.84 -5.90
N ALA A 70 -9.18 -7.70 -5.40
CA ALA A 70 -8.33 -6.57 -5.03
C ALA A 70 -7.31 -6.95 -3.95
N PHE A 71 -7.76 -7.63 -2.90
CA PHE A 71 -6.86 -8.12 -1.84
C PHE A 71 -5.80 -9.09 -2.38
N ASN A 72 -6.21 -10.04 -3.22
CA ASN A 72 -5.27 -10.98 -3.83
C ASN A 72 -4.23 -10.25 -4.68
N LYS A 73 -4.64 -9.27 -5.47
CA LYS A 73 -3.73 -8.46 -6.29
C LYS A 73 -2.70 -7.72 -5.44
N ILE A 74 -3.15 -7.02 -4.39
CA ILE A 74 -2.28 -6.30 -3.47
C ILE A 74 -1.28 -7.25 -2.79
N ARG A 75 -1.73 -8.42 -2.36
CA ARG A 75 -0.90 -9.44 -1.72
C ARG A 75 0.12 -10.03 -2.69
N GLU A 76 -0.29 -10.41 -3.89
CA GLU A 76 0.56 -11.03 -4.91
C GLU A 76 1.64 -10.08 -5.43
N ASP A 77 1.34 -8.79 -5.49
CA ASP A 77 2.29 -7.74 -5.84
C ASP A 77 3.22 -7.35 -4.67
N GLY A 78 3.03 -7.92 -3.48
CA GLY A 78 3.90 -7.70 -2.32
C GLY A 78 3.63 -6.42 -1.53
N TRP A 79 2.54 -5.69 -1.80
CA TRP A 79 2.24 -4.44 -1.12
C TRP A 79 1.91 -4.58 0.36
N THR A 80 1.37 -5.74 0.77
CA THR A 80 1.06 -6.03 2.17
C THR A 80 2.29 -6.29 3.05
N THR A 81 3.44 -6.52 2.42
CA THR A 81 4.69 -6.90 3.10
C THR A 81 5.87 -6.05 2.65
N ILE A 82 5.58 -4.84 2.19
CA ILE A 82 6.56 -3.94 1.59
C ILE A 82 7.73 -3.61 2.54
N ASP A 83 7.46 -3.45 3.82
CA ASP A 83 8.42 -3.13 4.88
C ASP A 83 8.75 -4.33 5.80
N CYS A 84 8.24 -5.52 5.49
CA CYS A 84 8.58 -6.72 6.22
C CYS A 84 9.95 -7.26 5.81
N ASP A 85 10.62 -7.95 6.75
CA ASP A 85 11.91 -8.58 6.52
C ASP A 85 11.84 -9.63 5.40
N THR A 86 12.86 -9.66 4.55
CA THR A 86 12.98 -10.61 3.45
C THR A 86 13.08 -12.06 3.91
N GLU A 87 13.55 -12.31 5.13
CA GLU A 87 13.55 -13.63 5.75
C GLU A 87 12.14 -14.22 5.85
N TYR A 88 11.13 -13.36 6.03
CA TYR A 88 9.72 -13.76 6.14
C TYR A 88 8.92 -13.52 4.85
N GLY A 89 9.60 -13.29 3.73
CA GLY A 89 8.97 -13.07 2.42
C GLY A 89 8.53 -11.64 2.17
N GLY A 90 9.03 -10.68 2.96
CA GLY A 90 8.82 -9.25 2.73
C GLY A 90 9.72 -8.66 1.67
N GLN A 91 9.52 -7.38 1.34
CA GLN A 91 10.33 -6.63 0.38
C GLN A 91 11.57 -5.99 1.04
N GLY A 92 11.60 -5.90 2.38
CA GLY A 92 12.70 -5.30 3.13
C GLY A 92 12.87 -3.80 2.93
N LEU A 93 11.86 -3.11 2.42
CA LEU A 93 11.94 -1.67 2.20
C LEU A 93 11.77 -0.89 3.51
N PRO A 94 12.29 0.33 3.59
CA PRO A 94 12.16 1.15 4.80
C PRO A 94 10.71 1.37 5.23
N TYR A 95 10.48 1.32 6.54
CA TYR A 95 9.15 1.45 7.17
C TYR A 95 8.37 2.69 6.73
N ILE A 96 9.07 3.78 6.40
CA ILE A 96 8.43 5.01 5.89
C ILE A 96 7.65 4.78 4.59
N LEU A 97 8.11 3.86 3.73
CA LEU A 97 7.38 3.48 2.52
C LEU A 97 6.13 2.68 2.84
N GLY A 98 6.22 1.73 3.77
CA GLY A 98 5.05 1.00 4.26
C GLY A 98 3.99 1.94 4.84
N THR A 99 4.42 2.94 5.60
CA THR A 99 3.53 3.98 6.15
C THR A 99 2.85 4.79 5.04
N ALA A 100 3.60 5.24 4.03
CA ALA A 100 3.04 6.03 2.92
C ALA A 100 2.05 5.23 2.08
N VAL A 101 2.39 4.00 1.76
CA VAL A 101 1.50 3.09 1.01
C VAL A 101 0.24 2.79 1.82
N GLY A 102 0.39 2.51 3.12
CA GLY A 102 -0.73 2.30 4.04
C GLY A 102 -1.68 3.50 4.11
N GLU A 103 -1.15 4.72 4.16
CA GLU A 103 -1.95 5.95 4.12
C GLU A 103 -2.73 6.09 2.80
N MET A 104 -2.08 5.82 1.66
CA MET A 104 -2.74 5.85 0.35
C MET A 104 -3.88 4.83 0.28
N MET A 105 -3.65 3.61 0.73
CA MET A 105 -4.66 2.54 0.76
C MET A 105 -5.84 2.92 1.66
N ALA A 106 -5.58 3.34 2.89
CA ALA A 106 -6.61 3.72 3.86
C ALA A 106 -7.42 4.97 3.44
N SER A 107 -6.83 5.83 2.59
CA SER A 107 -7.56 6.99 2.04
C SER A 107 -8.38 6.65 0.79
N SER A 108 -8.16 5.48 0.21
CA SER A 108 -8.84 5.04 -1.02
C SER A 108 -10.05 4.17 -0.75
N ASN A 109 -9.97 3.34 0.31
CA ASN A 109 -11.04 2.38 0.65
C ASN A 109 -11.03 2.06 2.14
#